data_17c0323351ee8022b116de67bd5b90ce
#
_entry.id   17c0323351ee8022b116de67bd5b90ce
#
_cell.length_a   1.000
_cell.length_b   1.000
_cell.length_c   1.000
_cell.angle_alpha   90.00
_cell.angle_beta   90.00
_cell.angle_gamma   90.00
#
_symmetry.space_group_name_H-M   'P 1'
#
loop_
_entity.id
_entity.type
_entity.pdbx_description
1 polymer ?
#
loop_
_entity_poly.entity_id
_entity_poly.type
_entity_poly.pdbx_seq_one_letter_code
_entity_poly.pdbx_strand_id
1 'polypeptide(L)'
;MKTLEEKLETQEETQEEIAKKIFNKLFSLDVNEHIEKKNGLSYLSWAWAWAEVKKLYPTANYTIEPYVFDEKLGYMVFTNVTIAGQTYRMWLPVMDNNNYSMKSEPYEVVTKYGKRNVAAASMFDINKAYMRCLVKNLAMFGLGLYVYAGEDIPEKSFDTPDEEPTMLEETLSKIHGCTTVEAVTDIWKSNIPLQTNSSFKAAIAKKGSELKAKVENN
;
A
#
# COMPACT_ATOMS: atom_id res chain seq x y z
N MET A 1 45.35 28.29 -28.17
CA MET A 1 45.45 27.80 -26.81
C MET A 1 44.17 28.25 -26.10
N LYS A 2 43.19 27.38 -25.97
CA LYS A 2 41.98 27.69 -25.14
C LYS A 2 42.45 27.59 -23.70
N THR A 3 42.19 28.62 -22.91
CA THR A 3 42.60 28.76 -21.53
C THR A 3 42.01 27.65 -20.66
N LEU A 4 42.77 27.18 -19.67
CA LEU A 4 42.36 26.17 -18.68
C LEU A 4 41.08 26.53 -17.90
N GLU A 5 40.64 27.78 -17.96
CA GLU A 5 39.40 28.32 -17.37
C GLU A 5 38.14 27.88 -18.12
N GLU A 6 38.19 27.57 -19.40
CA GLU A 6 37.06 27.07 -20.19
C GLU A 6 36.70 25.58 -19.96
N LYS A 7 37.49 24.85 -19.15
CA LYS A 7 37.31 23.42 -18.85
C LYS A 7 36.71 23.15 -17.47
N LEU A 8 36.38 24.16 -16.69
CA LEU A 8 35.89 24.02 -15.30
C LEU A 8 34.46 24.52 -15.08
N GLU A 9 33.71 24.84 -16.12
CA GLU A 9 32.27 24.91 -16.00
C GLU A 9 31.67 23.49 -15.99
N THR A 10 31.94 22.73 -14.94
CA THR A 10 31.02 21.73 -14.47
C THR A 10 29.80 22.53 -14.03
N GLN A 11 28.74 22.57 -14.88
CA GLN A 11 27.45 23.11 -14.49
C GLN A 11 27.06 22.42 -13.17
N GLU A 12 27.07 23.17 -12.07
CA GLU A 12 26.51 22.68 -10.81
C GLU A 12 25.04 22.36 -11.07
N GLU A 13 24.67 21.07 -10.88
CA GLU A 13 23.30 20.64 -11.07
C GLU A 13 22.38 21.42 -10.12
N THR A 14 21.29 21.93 -10.65
CA THR A 14 20.29 22.62 -9.85
C THR A 14 19.61 21.65 -8.87
N GLN A 15 19.09 22.18 -7.76
CA GLN A 15 18.34 21.37 -6.79
C GLN A 15 17.14 20.65 -7.42
N GLU A 16 16.52 21.27 -8.42
CA GLU A 16 15.42 20.66 -9.19
C GLU A 16 15.88 19.47 -10.03
N GLU A 17 17.02 19.57 -10.70
CA GLU A 17 17.58 18.47 -11.49
C GLU A 17 17.97 17.30 -10.60
N ILE A 18 18.56 17.58 -9.43
CA ILE A 18 18.90 16.58 -8.42
C ILE A 18 17.61 15.87 -7.95
N ALA A 19 16.55 16.62 -7.58
CA ALA A 19 15.27 16.07 -7.15
C ALA A 19 14.66 15.15 -8.21
N LYS A 20 14.63 15.61 -9.45
CA LYS A 20 14.11 14.84 -10.60
C LYS A 20 14.90 13.54 -10.84
N LYS A 21 16.22 13.60 -10.72
CA LYS A 21 17.08 12.41 -10.86
C LYS A 21 16.82 11.39 -9.75
N ILE A 22 16.73 11.84 -8.49
CA ILE A 22 16.42 10.98 -7.33
C ILE A 22 15.09 10.29 -7.57
N PHE A 23 14.03 11.10 -7.84
CA PHE A 23 12.69 10.59 -8.00
C PHE A 23 12.60 9.56 -9.13
N ASN A 24 13.07 9.91 -10.33
CA ASN A 24 13.01 9.00 -11.48
C ASN A 24 13.79 7.69 -11.23
N LYS A 25 14.96 7.79 -10.57
CA LYS A 25 15.79 6.62 -10.27
C LYS A 25 15.11 5.67 -9.29
N LEU A 26 14.53 6.20 -8.21
CA LEU A 26 13.86 5.38 -7.20
C LEU A 26 12.49 4.89 -7.69
N PHE A 27 11.76 5.70 -8.45
CA PHE A 27 10.48 5.32 -9.03
C PHE A 27 10.59 4.19 -10.06
N SER A 28 11.73 4.08 -10.74
CA SER A 28 11.98 3.01 -11.72
C SER A 28 12.28 1.64 -11.10
N LEU A 29 12.47 1.56 -9.78
CA LEU A 29 12.71 0.29 -9.11
C LEU A 29 11.42 -0.52 -8.97
N ASP A 30 11.45 -1.77 -9.40
CA ASP A 30 10.35 -2.70 -9.17
C ASP A 30 10.41 -3.21 -7.72
N VAL A 31 9.35 -2.93 -6.95
CA VAL A 31 9.25 -3.34 -5.54
C VAL A 31 8.26 -4.49 -5.34
N ASN A 32 7.64 -5.02 -6.40
CA ASN A 32 6.50 -5.94 -6.30
C ASN A 32 6.83 -7.24 -5.54
N GLU A 33 8.04 -7.79 -5.71
CA GLU A 33 8.46 -9.00 -4.98
C GLU A 33 8.71 -8.79 -3.49
N HIS A 34 8.74 -7.53 -3.03
CA HIS A 34 9.05 -7.14 -1.65
C HIS A 34 7.85 -6.55 -0.91
N ILE A 35 6.65 -6.68 -1.51
CA ILE A 35 5.38 -6.23 -0.94
C ILE A 35 4.68 -7.39 -0.25
N GLU A 36 4.35 -7.20 1.02
CA GLU A 36 3.46 -8.07 1.77
C GLU A 36 2.07 -7.44 1.86
N LYS A 37 1.03 -8.21 1.57
CA LYS A 37 -0.36 -7.78 1.75
C LYS A 37 -0.91 -8.31 3.06
N LYS A 38 -1.43 -7.42 3.91
CA LYS A 38 -2.06 -7.76 5.17
C LYS A 38 -3.27 -6.86 5.42
N ASN A 39 -4.44 -7.45 5.65
CA ASN A 39 -5.69 -6.74 5.92
C ASN A 39 -6.02 -5.65 4.88
N GLY A 40 -5.85 -5.96 3.58
CA GLY A 40 -6.11 -5.02 2.49
C GLY A 40 -5.04 -3.95 2.27
N LEU A 41 -4.07 -3.81 3.18
CA LEU A 41 -2.96 -2.87 3.06
C LEU A 41 -1.71 -3.53 2.48
N SER A 42 -0.96 -2.77 1.73
CA SER A 42 0.33 -3.17 1.18
C SER A 42 1.47 -2.68 2.06
N TYR A 43 2.41 -3.56 2.36
CA TYR A 43 3.58 -3.26 3.19
C TYR A 43 4.84 -3.56 2.41
N LEU A 44 5.62 -2.54 2.10
CA LEU A 44 6.96 -2.71 1.55
C LEU A 44 7.95 -2.96 2.69
N SER A 45 8.82 -3.98 2.54
CA SER A 45 9.86 -4.28 3.52
C SER A 45 10.78 -3.07 3.73
N TRP A 46 10.81 -2.54 4.96
CA TRP A 46 11.66 -1.38 5.29
C TRP A 46 13.15 -1.67 5.12
N ALA A 47 13.57 -2.89 5.47
CA ALA A 47 14.97 -3.29 5.39
C ALA A 47 15.44 -3.36 3.93
N TRP A 48 14.64 -3.93 3.05
CA TRP A 48 14.90 -3.95 1.62
C TRP A 48 14.89 -2.53 1.04
N ALA A 49 13.84 -1.75 1.32
CA ALA A 49 13.70 -0.39 0.81
C ALA A 49 14.90 0.49 1.19
N TRP A 50 15.34 0.41 2.46
CA TRP A 50 16.49 1.15 2.93
C TRP A 50 17.79 0.67 2.28
N ALA A 51 17.97 -0.64 2.09
CA ALA A 51 19.14 -1.21 1.42
C ALA A 51 19.24 -0.72 -0.04
N GLU A 52 18.14 -0.68 -0.79
CA GLU A 52 18.13 -0.16 -2.17
C GLU A 52 18.50 1.33 -2.22
N VAL A 53 17.94 2.13 -1.31
CA VAL A 53 18.32 3.55 -1.20
C VAL A 53 19.81 3.69 -0.88
N LYS A 54 20.36 2.91 0.05
CA LYS A 54 21.79 2.98 0.42
C LYS A 54 22.73 2.50 -0.70
N LYS A 55 22.30 1.56 -1.55
CA LYS A 55 23.06 1.15 -2.74
C LYS A 55 23.19 2.29 -3.75
N LEU A 56 22.12 3.04 -3.98
CA LEU A 56 22.08 4.13 -4.95
C LEU A 56 22.63 5.45 -4.39
N TYR A 57 22.37 5.70 -3.11
CA TYR A 57 22.72 6.91 -2.39
C TYR A 57 23.42 6.58 -1.06
N PRO A 58 24.71 6.23 -1.07
CA PRO A 58 25.43 5.78 0.13
C PRO A 58 25.44 6.78 1.29
N THR A 59 25.30 8.08 0.99
CA THR A 59 25.24 9.17 1.98
C THR A 59 23.82 9.41 2.51
N ALA A 60 22.78 8.75 1.94
CA ALA A 60 21.42 8.87 2.45
C ALA A 60 21.36 8.54 3.93
N ASN A 61 20.58 9.31 4.67
CA ASN A 61 20.39 9.15 6.11
C ASN A 61 18.93 9.38 6.49
N TYR A 62 18.55 8.89 7.67
CA TYR A 62 17.26 9.23 8.27
C TYR A 62 17.42 9.52 9.76
N THR A 63 16.50 10.31 10.29
CA THR A 63 16.36 10.56 11.72
C THR A 63 14.93 10.27 12.17
N ILE A 64 14.81 9.86 13.42
CA ILE A 64 13.54 9.60 14.10
C ILE A 64 13.33 10.73 15.10
N GLU A 65 12.18 11.39 15.03
CA GLU A 65 11.76 12.35 16.04
C GLU A 65 11.05 11.64 17.19
N PRO A 66 11.01 12.21 18.40
CA PRO A 66 10.15 11.72 19.46
C PRO A 66 8.69 11.66 18.98
N TYR A 67 7.99 10.60 19.35
CA TYR A 67 6.55 10.51 19.07
C TYR A 67 5.77 11.58 19.84
N VAL A 68 4.65 11.99 19.27
CA VAL A 68 3.66 12.85 19.96
C VAL A 68 2.52 11.98 20.43
N PHE A 69 2.02 12.26 21.62
CA PHE A 69 0.86 11.58 22.20
C PHE A 69 -0.25 12.58 22.50
N ASP A 70 -1.45 12.27 22.08
CA ASP A 70 -2.70 12.95 22.43
C ASP A 70 -3.67 11.93 23.03
N GLU A 71 -4.27 12.26 24.17
CA GLU A 71 -5.18 11.35 24.90
C GLU A 71 -6.40 10.92 24.07
N LYS A 72 -6.89 11.79 23.18
CA LYS A 72 -8.07 11.53 22.35
C LYS A 72 -7.70 10.83 21.04
N LEU A 73 -6.59 11.24 20.40
CA LEU A 73 -6.21 10.82 19.07
C LEU A 73 -5.22 9.65 19.05
N GLY A 74 -4.42 9.47 20.11
CA GLY A 74 -3.40 8.43 20.22
C GLY A 74 -1.98 8.92 19.88
N TYR A 75 -1.15 8.06 19.32
CA TYR A 75 0.26 8.35 19.06
C TYR A 75 0.51 8.67 17.58
N MET A 76 1.43 9.61 17.35
CA MET A 76 1.93 9.98 16.03
C MET A 76 3.45 9.89 16.01
N VAL A 77 4.02 9.21 15.02
CA VAL A 77 5.47 9.09 14.81
C VAL A 77 5.92 9.92 13.62
N PHE A 78 7.20 10.32 13.60
CA PHE A 78 7.78 11.18 12.56
C PHE A 78 9.16 10.67 12.15
N THR A 79 9.43 10.74 10.86
CA THR A 79 10.76 10.46 10.29
C THR A 79 11.18 11.58 9.36
N ASN A 80 12.47 11.89 9.35
CA ASN A 80 13.07 12.74 8.32
C ASN A 80 14.05 11.88 7.52
N VAL A 81 13.93 11.89 6.19
CA VAL A 81 14.85 11.21 5.28
C VAL A 81 15.58 12.25 4.46
N THR A 82 16.89 12.12 4.38
CA THR A 82 17.74 13.00 3.57
C THR A 82 18.45 12.18 2.49
N ILE A 83 18.26 12.55 1.23
CA ILE A 83 18.94 11.97 0.05
C ILE A 83 19.52 13.09 -0.78
N ALA A 84 20.84 13.07 -1.02
CA ALA A 84 21.56 14.05 -1.80
C ALA A 84 21.23 15.52 -1.42
N GLY A 85 21.17 15.80 -0.12
CA GLY A 85 20.89 17.13 0.43
C GLY A 85 19.41 17.52 0.50
N GLN A 86 18.49 16.74 -0.06
CA GLN A 86 17.04 16.97 0.05
C GLN A 86 16.48 16.21 1.23
N THR A 87 15.64 16.86 2.03
CA THR A 87 15.04 16.27 3.23
C THR A 87 13.52 16.35 3.17
N TYR A 88 12.85 15.20 3.34
CA TYR A 88 11.40 15.14 3.54
C TYR A 88 11.08 14.66 4.93
N ARG A 89 10.06 15.28 5.53
CA ARG A 89 9.46 14.87 6.80
C ARG A 89 8.17 14.12 6.52
N MET A 90 8.00 12.97 7.17
CA MET A 90 6.80 12.15 7.10
C MET A 90 6.29 11.86 8.50
N TRP A 91 5.00 11.64 8.61
CA TRP A 91 4.31 11.25 9.84
C TRP A 91 3.39 10.05 9.62
N LEU A 92 3.13 9.30 10.67
CA LEU A 92 2.21 8.17 10.64
C LEU A 92 1.58 7.98 12.02
N PRO A 93 0.24 7.79 12.13
CA PRO A 93 -0.37 7.40 13.39
C PRO A 93 0.02 5.95 13.76
N VAL A 94 0.12 5.69 15.07
CA VAL A 94 0.26 4.31 15.57
C VAL A 94 -1.12 3.66 15.57
N MET A 95 -1.28 2.61 14.76
CA MET A 95 -2.57 1.96 14.52
C MET A 95 -2.48 0.45 14.74
N ASP A 96 -3.61 -0.12 15.12
CA ASP A 96 -3.78 -1.58 15.13
C ASP A 96 -3.90 -2.15 13.70
N ASN A 97 -4.11 -3.46 13.59
CA ASN A 97 -4.23 -4.13 12.30
C ASN A 97 -5.52 -3.80 11.53
N ASN A 98 -6.41 -3.01 12.10
CA ASN A 98 -7.68 -2.58 11.51
C ASN A 98 -7.76 -1.06 11.35
N ASN A 99 -6.60 -0.40 11.37
CA ASN A 99 -6.45 1.04 11.20
C ASN A 99 -7.07 1.91 12.30
N TYR A 100 -7.40 1.33 13.49
CA TYR A 100 -7.80 2.13 14.63
C TYR A 100 -6.57 2.68 15.33
N SER A 101 -6.58 4.00 15.64
CA SER A 101 -5.51 4.63 16.40
C SER A 101 -5.36 3.98 17.77
N MET A 102 -4.14 3.54 18.11
CA MET A 102 -3.84 2.98 19.42
C MET A 102 -3.58 4.11 20.43
N LYS A 103 -4.07 3.95 21.65
CA LYS A 103 -3.93 4.92 22.75
C LYS A 103 -3.09 4.33 23.89
N SER A 104 -2.89 5.12 24.95
CA SER A 104 -2.19 4.64 26.16
C SER A 104 -2.98 3.57 26.93
N GLU A 105 -4.31 3.60 26.79
CA GLU A 105 -5.23 2.65 27.42
C GLU A 105 -6.07 1.94 26.34
N PRO A 106 -6.50 0.71 26.59
CA PRO A 106 -7.40 0.02 25.68
C PRO A 106 -8.78 0.70 25.68
N TYR A 107 -9.46 0.67 24.54
CA TYR A 107 -10.80 1.24 24.40
C TYR A 107 -11.67 0.42 23.46
N GLU A 108 -12.99 0.57 23.59
CA GLU A 108 -13.96 -0.10 22.72
C GLU A 108 -14.40 0.83 21.58
N VAL A 109 -14.48 0.25 20.38
CA VAL A 109 -15.12 0.87 19.20
C VAL A 109 -16.40 0.12 18.91
N VAL A 110 -17.49 0.86 18.72
CA VAL A 110 -18.76 0.26 18.26
C VAL A 110 -18.74 0.23 16.74
N THR A 111 -18.91 -0.94 16.17
CA THR A 111 -19.00 -1.17 14.73
C THR A 111 -20.36 -1.77 14.39
N LYS A 112 -20.73 -1.80 13.12
CA LYS A 112 -21.94 -2.49 12.68
C LYS A 112 -21.96 -4.00 12.99
N TYR A 113 -20.80 -4.60 13.22
CA TYR A 113 -20.66 -6.02 13.58
C TYR A 113 -20.55 -6.26 15.09
N GLY A 114 -20.72 -5.22 15.91
CA GLY A 114 -20.62 -5.28 17.36
C GLY A 114 -19.44 -4.47 17.92
N LYS A 115 -19.22 -4.64 19.22
CA LYS A 115 -18.13 -3.98 19.92
C LYS A 115 -16.79 -4.65 19.60
N ARG A 116 -15.77 -3.83 19.44
CA ARG A 116 -14.41 -4.24 19.20
C ARG A 116 -13.48 -3.56 20.20
N ASN A 117 -12.58 -4.33 20.81
CA ASN A 117 -11.56 -3.79 21.68
C ASN A 117 -10.31 -3.43 20.88
N VAL A 118 -9.83 -2.19 21.03
CA VAL A 118 -8.52 -1.72 20.56
C VAL A 118 -7.57 -1.74 21.74
N ALA A 119 -6.47 -2.48 21.62
CA ALA A 119 -5.47 -2.61 22.68
C ALA A 119 -4.70 -1.31 22.90
N ALA A 120 -4.14 -1.12 24.09
CA ALA A 120 -3.16 -0.07 24.35
C ALA A 120 -1.91 -0.24 23.47
N ALA A 121 -1.31 0.87 23.05
CA ALA A 121 -0.08 0.86 22.27
C ALA A 121 1.09 0.36 23.12
N SER A 122 1.88 -0.54 22.55
CA SER A 122 3.16 -0.97 23.10
C SER A 122 4.31 -0.29 22.39
N MET A 123 5.52 -0.33 22.97
CA MET A 123 6.73 0.15 22.30
C MET A 123 7.02 -0.62 21.00
N PHE A 124 6.56 -1.88 20.88
CA PHE A 124 6.64 -2.64 19.65
C PHE A 124 5.77 -2.02 18.54
N ASP A 125 4.55 -1.59 18.87
CA ASP A 125 3.65 -0.93 17.91
C ASP A 125 4.19 0.42 17.47
N ILE A 126 4.77 1.20 18.40
CA ILE A 126 5.44 2.46 18.10
C ILE A 126 6.63 2.22 17.16
N ASN A 127 7.50 1.24 17.45
CA ASN A 127 8.62 0.91 16.59
C ASN A 127 8.16 0.46 15.18
N LYS A 128 7.13 -0.38 15.12
CA LYS A 128 6.51 -0.81 13.84
C LYS A 128 5.99 0.38 13.03
N ALA A 129 5.37 1.36 13.69
CA ALA A 129 4.89 2.57 13.06
C ALA A 129 6.04 3.45 12.52
N TYR A 130 7.16 3.56 13.25
CA TYR A 130 8.35 4.25 12.74
C TYR A 130 8.89 3.62 11.46
N MET A 131 8.98 2.29 11.40
CA MET A 131 9.50 1.61 10.19
C MET A 131 8.55 1.76 9.00
N ARG A 132 7.23 1.74 9.23
CA ARG A 132 6.23 2.05 8.20
C ARG A 132 6.31 3.53 7.76
N CYS A 133 6.50 4.45 8.70
CA CYS A 133 6.68 5.87 8.42
C CYS A 133 7.94 6.11 7.56
N LEU A 134 9.05 5.43 7.87
CA LEU A 134 10.29 5.48 7.08
C LEU A 134 10.02 5.08 5.62
N VAL A 135 9.34 3.96 5.37
CA VAL A 135 9.05 3.50 4.00
C VAL A 135 8.14 4.47 3.26
N LYS A 136 7.09 5.01 3.91
CA LYS A 136 6.26 6.06 3.31
C LYS A 136 7.07 7.33 3.00
N ASN A 137 8.06 7.66 3.82
CA ASN A 137 8.96 8.79 3.54
C ASN A 137 9.82 8.50 2.30
N LEU A 138 10.35 7.27 2.15
CA LEU A 138 11.10 6.87 0.95
C LEU A 138 10.22 6.92 -0.31
N ALA A 139 8.93 6.66 -0.18
CA ALA A 139 7.97 6.78 -1.29
C ALA A 139 7.83 8.23 -1.79
N MET A 140 8.02 9.23 -0.93
CA MET A 140 8.06 10.64 -1.36
C MET A 140 9.25 10.95 -2.27
N PHE A 141 10.31 10.17 -2.18
CA PHE A 141 11.44 10.20 -3.11
C PHE A 141 11.23 9.33 -4.37
N GLY A 142 10.08 8.65 -4.48
CA GLY A 142 9.70 7.82 -5.63
C GLY A 142 9.69 6.31 -5.37
N LEU A 143 10.39 5.80 -4.35
CA LEU A 143 10.52 4.36 -4.14
C LEU A 143 9.18 3.69 -3.80
N GLY A 144 8.67 2.90 -4.76
CA GLY A 144 7.40 2.18 -4.57
C GLY A 144 6.20 3.08 -4.30
N LEU A 145 6.19 4.32 -4.77
CA LEU A 145 5.10 5.27 -4.55
C LEU A 145 3.74 4.71 -4.96
N TYR A 146 3.70 3.93 -6.04
CA TYR A 146 2.48 3.31 -6.55
C TYR A 146 1.86 2.27 -5.60
N VAL A 147 2.64 1.74 -4.65
CA VAL A 147 2.14 0.79 -3.63
C VAL A 147 1.08 1.44 -2.73
N TYR A 148 1.19 2.75 -2.53
CA TYR A 148 0.31 3.54 -1.67
C TYR A 148 -0.83 4.20 -2.44
N ALA A 149 -0.90 4.02 -3.76
CA ALA A 149 -2.01 4.53 -4.56
C ALA A 149 -3.31 3.86 -4.12
N GLY A 150 -4.26 4.67 -3.65
CA GLY A 150 -5.55 4.20 -3.14
C GLY A 150 -5.64 3.94 -1.64
N GLU A 151 -4.54 4.05 -0.87
CA GLU A 151 -4.61 3.90 0.60
C GLU A 151 -5.45 4.99 1.29
N ASP A 152 -5.50 6.19 0.70
CA ASP A 152 -6.25 7.34 1.23
C ASP A 152 -7.66 7.47 0.63
N ILE A 153 -8.11 6.49 -0.15
CA ILE A 153 -9.51 6.43 -0.56
C ILE A 153 -10.31 6.19 0.72
N PRO A 154 -11.26 7.08 1.07
CA PRO A 154 -12.09 6.88 2.25
C PRO A 154 -12.70 5.48 2.17
N GLU A 155 -12.45 4.66 3.18
CA GLU A 155 -13.28 3.47 3.37
C GLU A 155 -14.72 3.99 3.32
N LYS A 156 -15.59 3.39 2.48
CA LYS A 156 -17.01 3.72 2.43
C LYS A 156 -17.45 3.88 3.89
N SER A 157 -17.83 5.10 4.27
CA SER A 157 -18.14 5.44 5.66
C SER A 157 -19.04 4.34 6.19
N PHE A 158 -18.71 3.76 7.33
CA PHE A 158 -19.47 2.67 7.94
C PHE A 158 -20.94 3.07 8.24
N ASP A 159 -21.26 4.34 8.02
CA ASP A 159 -22.59 4.95 8.13
C ASP A 159 -23.40 4.94 6.82
N THR A 160 -22.80 4.58 5.68
CA THR A 160 -23.64 4.24 4.52
C THR A 160 -24.22 2.83 4.78
N PRO A 161 -25.56 2.65 4.74
CA PRO A 161 -26.13 1.31 4.70
C PRO A 161 -25.36 0.55 3.61
N ASP A 162 -24.89 -0.67 3.91
CA ASP A 162 -24.32 -1.51 2.87
C ASP A 162 -25.28 -1.42 1.67
N GLU A 163 -24.81 -0.87 0.56
CA GLU A 163 -25.46 -1.24 -0.68
C GLU A 163 -25.33 -2.75 -0.69
N GLU A 164 -26.47 -3.45 -0.63
CA GLU A 164 -26.49 -4.90 -0.78
C GLU A 164 -25.54 -5.25 -1.93
N PRO A 165 -24.64 -6.22 -1.75
CA PRO A 165 -23.64 -6.52 -2.76
C PRO A 165 -24.33 -6.56 -4.11
N THR A 166 -23.85 -5.79 -5.06
CA THR A 166 -24.49 -5.69 -6.36
C THR A 166 -24.65 -7.11 -6.91
N MET A 167 -25.73 -7.36 -7.64
CA MET A 167 -25.97 -8.66 -8.30
C MET A 167 -24.70 -9.17 -9.02
N LEU A 168 -23.85 -8.26 -9.49
CA LEU A 168 -22.57 -8.59 -10.10
C LEU A 168 -21.57 -9.13 -9.07
N GLU A 169 -21.39 -8.47 -7.93
CA GLU A 169 -20.42 -8.87 -6.88
C GLU A 169 -20.77 -10.22 -6.27
N GLU A 170 -22.06 -10.43 -5.95
CA GLU A 170 -22.55 -11.74 -5.47
C GLU A 170 -22.30 -12.85 -6.48
N THR A 171 -22.58 -12.55 -7.76
CA THR A 171 -22.43 -13.55 -8.82
C THR A 171 -20.97 -13.86 -9.08
N LEU A 172 -20.06 -12.88 -9.05
CA LEU A 172 -18.61 -13.09 -9.15
C LEU A 172 -18.11 -13.96 -7.99
N SER A 173 -18.58 -13.72 -6.77
CA SER A 173 -18.23 -14.55 -5.60
C SER A 173 -18.68 -16.01 -5.78
N LYS A 174 -19.88 -16.24 -6.29
CA LYS A 174 -20.40 -17.58 -6.60
C LYS A 174 -19.55 -18.28 -7.68
N ILE A 175 -19.14 -17.58 -8.73
CA ILE A 175 -18.24 -18.13 -9.78
C ILE A 175 -16.91 -18.58 -9.18
N HIS A 176 -16.32 -17.78 -8.30
CA HIS A 176 -15.05 -18.15 -7.63
C HIS A 176 -15.18 -19.44 -6.80
N GLY A 177 -16.32 -19.66 -6.17
CA GLY A 177 -16.62 -20.88 -5.40
C GLY A 177 -16.95 -22.13 -6.21
N CYS A 178 -17.15 -22.03 -7.54
CA CYS A 178 -17.51 -23.20 -8.38
C CYS A 178 -16.37 -24.23 -8.44
N THR A 179 -16.75 -25.50 -8.32
CA THR A 179 -15.83 -26.64 -8.41
C THR A 179 -16.05 -27.50 -9.69
N THR A 180 -17.15 -27.26 -10.43
CA THR A 180 -17.48 -27.97 -11.67
C THR A 180 -17.82 -27.02 -12.82
N VAL A 181 -17.62 -27.48 -14.05
CA VAL A 181 -17.93 -26.72 -15.29
C VAL A 181 -19.44 -26.48 -15.41
N GLU A 182 -20.26 -27.46 -14.98
CA GLU A 182 -21.72 -27.38 -14.99
C GLU A 182 -22.19 -26.23 -14.11
N ALA A 183 -21.66 -26.11 -12.88
CA ALA A 183 -22.00 -25.02 -11.96
C ALA A 183 -21.69 -23.63 -12.56
N VAL A 184 -20.57 -23.47 -13.26
CA VAL A 184 -20.22 -22.21 -13.94
C VAL A 184 -21.19 -21.93 -15.09
N THR A 185 -21.60 -22.97 -15.82
CA THR A 185 -22.55 -22.86 -16.93
C THR A 185 -23.96 -22.47 -16.44
N ASP A 186 -24.38 -23.01 -15.31
CA ASP A 186 -25.67 -22.69 -14.69
C ASP A 186 -25.71 -21.23 -14.19
N ILE A 187 -24.62 -20.75 -13.60
CA ILE A 187 -24.50 -19.32 -13.24
C ILE A 187 -24.58 -18.43 -14.49
N TRP A 188 -23.94 -18.79 -15.59
CA TRP A 188 -24.05 -18.04 -16.84
C TRP A 188 -25.49 -17.97 -17.35
N LYS A 189 -26.22 -19.08 -17.36
CA LYS A 189 -27.60 -19.16 -17.85
C LYS A 189 -28.59 -18.41 -16.94
N SER A 190 -28.37 -18.45 -15.64
CA SER A 190 -29.28 -17.85 -14.65
C SER A 190 -29.13 -16.33 -14.51
N ASN A 191 -28.05 -15.74 -15.05
CA ASN A 191 -27.73 -14.31 -14.89
C ASN A 191 -27.74 -13.58 -16.24
N ILE A 192 -28.82 -13.68 -17.00
CA ILE A 192 -29.00 -13.05 -18.32
C ILE A 192 -28.63 -11.55 -18.32
N PRO A 193 -29.06 -10.73 -17.33
CA PRO A 193 -28.72 -9.30 -17.32
C PRO A 193 -27.22 -9.01 -17.24
N LEU A 194 -26.43 -9.93 -16.66
CA LEU A 194 -24.98 -9.77 -16.54
C LEU A 194 -24.21 -10.23 -17.76
N GLN A 195 -24.82 -10.91 -18.71
CA GLN A 195 -24.16 -11.46 -19.89
C GLN A 195 -23.57 -10.40 -20.84
N THR A 196 -23.97 -9.14 -20.72
CA THR A 196 -23.34 -8.01 -21.43
C THR A 196 -22.13 -7.42 -20.68
N ASN A 197 -22.00 -7.69 -19.38
CA ASN A 197 -20.93 -7.16 -18.53
C ASN A 197 -19.59 -7.84 -18.82
N SER A 198 -18.54 -7.06 -19.05
CA SER A 198 -17.20 -7.54 -19.42
C SER A 198 -16.52 -8.34 -18.29
N SER A 199 -16.67 -7.91 -17.02
CA SER A 199 -16.09 -8.57 -15.85
C SER A 199 -16.73 -9.93 -15.59
N PHE A 200 -18.06 -10.02 -15.75
CA PHE A 200 -18.78 -11.28 -15.65
C PHE A 200 -18.37 -12.28 -16.72
N LYS A 201 -18.28 -11.84 -17.98
CA LYS A 201 -17.77 -12.69 -19.10
C LYS A 201 -16.37 -13.23 -18.84
N ALA A 202 -15.47 -12.35 -18.39
CA ALA A 202 -14.09 -12.72 -18.10
C ALA A 202 -13.99 -13.75 -16.95
N ALA A 203 -14.78 -13.57 -15.89
CA ALA A 203 -14.81 -14.50 -14.74
C ALA A 203 -15.33 -15.90 -15.15
N ILE A 204 -16.42 -15.96 -15.93
CA ILE A 204 -16.99 -17.21 -16.46
C ILE A 204 -15.96 -17.93 -17.35
N ALA A 205 -15.34 -17.22 -18.30
CA ALA A 205 -14.37 -17.79 -19.23
C ALA A 205 -13.13 -18.33 -18.48
N LYS A 206 -12.59 -17.55 -17.57
CA LYS A 206 -11.43 -17.92 -16.76
C LYS A 206 -11.70 -19.16 -15.92
N LYS A 207 -12.79 -19.15 -15.13
CA LYS A 207 -13.13 -20.28 -14.26
C LYS A 207 -13.47 -21.54 -15.04
N GLY A 208 -14.19 -21.41 -16.14
CA GLY A 208 -14.50 -22.53 -17.03
C GLY A 208 -13.24 -23.19 -17.62
N SER A 209 -12.25 -22.39 -18.05
CA SER A 209 -10.98 -22.89 -18.54
C SER A 209 -10.16 -23.58 -17.45
N GLU A 210 -10.09 -22.99 -16.24
CA GLU A 210 -9.39 -23.59 -15.07
C GLU A 210 -9.95 -24.97 -14.70
N LEU A 211 -11.28 -25.11 -14.72
CA LEU A 211 -11.93 -26.38 -14.35
C LEU A 211 -11.81 -27.44 -15.44
N LYS A 212 -11.85 -27.06 -16.71
CA LYS A 212 -11.60 -28.01 -17.84
C LYS A 212 -10.18 -28.55 -17.80
N ALA A 213 -9.18 -27.69 -17.59
CA ALA A 213 -7.79 -28.12 -17.51
C ALA A 213 -7.53 -29.09 -16.33
N LYS A 214 -8.29 -28.95 -15.22
CA LYS A 214 -8.20 -29.89 -14.10
C LYS A 214 -8.80 -31.27 -14.39
N VAL A 215 -9.82 -31.35 -15.26
CA VAL A 215 -10.46 -32.60 -15.65
C VAL A 215 -9.59 -33.38 -16.65
N GLU A 216 -8.86 -32.67 -17.52
CA GLU A 216 -7.97 -33.28 -18.50
C GLU A 216 -6.65 -33.81 -17.90
N ASN A 217 -6.28 -33.38 -16.71
CA ASN A 217 -5.04 -33.75 -16.01
C ASN A 217 -5.25 -34.81 -14.88
N ASN A 218 -6.48 -35.36 -14.74
CA ASN A 218 -6.83 -36.47 -13.85
C ASN A 218 -7.32 -37.68 -14.67
#